data_97ce4e55feb63c5c67e074923f04744a
#
_entry.id   97ce4e55feb63c5c67e074923f04744a
#
_cell.length_a   1.000
_cell.length_b   1.000
_cell.length_c   1.000
_cell.angle_alpha   90.00
_cell.angle_beta   90.00
_cell.angle_gamma   90.00
#
_symmetry.space_group_name_H-M   'P 1'
#
loop_
_entity.id
_entity.type
_entity.pdbx_description
1 polymer ?
#
loop_
_entity_poly.entity_id
_entity_poly.type
_entity_poly.pdbx_seq_one_letter_code
_entity_poly.pdbx_strand_id
1 'polypeptide(L)'
;PTRRSSDLAGTLVPVFSLRSEDSFGVGDFGDLKKMIDWVSLTKQRALQILPINDTTITHTWTDSYPYSCISIFALHPQYVDLTLLPAIKDTKKKKHYEVLRKELNALTQIDYERVNEAKTAYLQDIFEQEGKKVLGSAAFKKFFKEEESWLVPYAQYCLLREKFGTADFSTWGTNQQWNEADRQALSSPKEKAFEEVAFYYYVQFILSSQLKAVHTYAQAHHVILKGDIPIGVNRYGCDVWAEPRYFNLNGQAGAPPDDFSVNGQNWGFPTYNWDEMVKDDCRWW
;
A
#
# COMPACT_ATOMS: atom_id res chain seq x y z
N PRO A 1 -23.34 -30.65 -7.27
CA PRO A 1 -22.18 -31.22 -6.60
C PRO A 1 -21.36 -30.06 -6.00
N THR A 2 -21.26 -30.04 -4.68
CA THR A 2 -20.34 -29.13 -3.98
C THR A 2 -18.92 -29.54 -4.34
N ARG A 3 -18.20 -28.70 -5.09
CA ARG A 3 -16.77 -28.91 -5.33
C ARG A 3 -16.06 -28.93 -3.98
N ARG A 4 -15.31 -29.96 -3.70
CA ARG A 4 -14.48 -30.05 -2.50
C ARG A 4 -13.34 -29.05 -2.64
N SER A 5 -12.87 -28.46 -1.53
CA SER A 5 -11.68 -27.58 -1.53
C SER A 5 -10.43 -28.27 -2.09
N SER A 6 -10.39 -29.61 -2.06
CA SER A 6 -9.36 -30.45 -2.70
C SER A 6 -9.30 -30.36 -4.23
N ASP A 7 -10.33 -29.77 -4.87
CA ASP A 7 -10.41 -29.65 -6.34
C ASP A 7 -9.84 -28.32 -6.85
N LEU A 8 -9.28 -27.50 -5.97
CA LEU A 8 -8.69 -26.21 -6.31
C LEU A 8 -7.15 -26.29 -6.24
N ALA A 9 -6.50 -26.12 -7.40
CA ALA A 9 -5.09 -25.84 -7.47
C ALA A 9 -4.85 -24.33 -7.56
N GLY A 10 -3.79 -23.85 -6.94
CA GLY A 10 -3.42 -22.45 -6.97
C GLY A 10 -1.92 -22.23 -6.76
N THR A 11 -1.48 -21.02 -7.05
CA THR A 11 -0.12 -20.56 -6.84
C THR A 11 -0.13 -19.43 -5.81
N LEU A 12 0.88 -19.39 -4.94
CA LEU A 12 1.19 -18.24 -4.08
C LEU A 12 2.38 -17.50 -4.68
N VAL A 13 2.27 -16.18 -4.84
CA VAL A 13 3.36 -15.33 -5.31
C VAL A 13 3.27 -13.95 -4.69
N PRO A 14 4.38 -13.39 -4.16
CA PRO A 14 4.42 -11.99 -3.78
C PRO A 14 4.33 -11.11 -5.02
N VAL A 15 3.48 -10.07 -5.02
CA VAL A 15 3.35 -9.18 -6.18
C VAL A 15 4.67 -8.54 -6.56
N PHE A 16 5.45 -8.09 -5.56
CA PHE A 16 6.76 -7.47 -5.81
C PHE A 16 7.76 -8.38 -6.51
N SER A 17 7.62 -9.71 -6.44
CA SER A 17 8.51 -10.68 -7.09
C SER A 17 8.18 -10.91 -8.57
N LEU A 18 7.02 -10.45 -9.02
CA LEU A 18 6.66 -10.53 -10.43
C LEU A 18 7.53 -9.60 -11.26
N ARG A 19 7.80 -10.00 -12.51
CA ARG A 19 8.54 -9.17 -13.44
C ARG A 19 8.13 -9.46 -14.87
N SER A 20 7.88 -8.41 -15.62
CA SER A 20 7.65 -8.45 -17.05
C SER A 20 8.43 -7.36 -17.76
N GLU A 21 8.30 -7.26 -19.07
CA GLU A 21 8.94 -6.20 -19.86
C GLU A 21 8.43 -4.79 -19.50
N ASP A 22 7.22 -4.68 -18.98
CA ASP A 22 6.59 -3.42 -18.62
C ASP A 22 6.84 -2.99 -17.18
N SER A 23 7.36 -3.88 -16.34
CA SER A 23 7.64 -3.59 -14.92
C SER A 23 8.64 -2.45 -14.77
N PHE A 24 8.56 -1.75 -13.65
CA PHE A 24 9.50 -0.69 -13.28
C PHE A 24 10.48 -1.17 -12.19
N GLY A 25 11.14 -2.31 -12.43
CA GLY A 25 12.10 -2.91 -11.50
C GLY A 25 11.48 -3.70 -10.33
N VAL A 26 10.17 -3.65 -10.16
CA VAL A 26 9.39 -4.38 -9.15
C VAL A 26 8.06 -4.78 -9.78
N GLY A 27 7.49 -5.90 -9.35
CA GLY A 27 6.17 -6.31 -9.81
C GLY A 27 5.06 -5.38 -9.31
N ASP A 28 4.07 -5.14 -10.16
CA ASP A 28 2.96 -4.24 -9.91
C ASP A 28 1.60 -4.83 -10.32
N PHE A 29 0.54 -4.02 -10.29
CA PHE A 29 -0.81 -4.49 -10.62
C PHE A 29 -0.98 -4.86 -12.11
N GLY A 30 -0.15 -4.35 -13.01
CA GLY A 30 -0.10 -4.81 -14.39
C GLY A 30 0.50 -6.21 -14.51
N ASP A 31 1.59 -6.46 -13.79
CA ASP A 31 2.22 -7.78 -13.72
C ASP A 31 1.30 -8.81 -13.06
N LEU A 32 0.51 -8.38 -12.07
CA LEU A 32 -0.47 -9.25 -11.43
C LEU A 32 -1.55 -9.71 -12.42
N LYS A 33 -1.98 -8.89 -13.37
CA LYS A 33 -2.89 -9.32 -14.45
C LYS A 33 -2.25 -10.39 -15.35
N LYS A 34 -0.98 -10.20 -15.72
CA LYS A 34 -0.22 -11.20 -16.50
C LYS A 34 -0.09 -12.53 -15.74
N MET A 35 0.09 -12.47 -14.41
CA MET A 35 0.11 -13.67 -13.57
C MET A 35 -1.27 -14.35 -13.49
N ILE A 36 -2.37 -13.61 -13.51
CA ILE A 36 -3.72 -14.15 -13.61
C ILE A 36 -3.91 -14.90 -14.92
N ASP A 37 -3.40 -14.38 -16.05
CA ASP A 37 -3.43 -15.07 -17.35
C ASP A 37 -2.70 -16.41 -17.27
N TRP A 38 -1.50 -16.42 -16.66
CA TRP A 38 -0.74 -17.65 -16.50
C TRP A 38 -1.47 -18.67 -15.62
N VAL A 39 -2.07 -18.26 -14.50
CA VAL A 39 -2.88 -19.12 -13.62
C VAL A 39 -4.07 -19.71 -14.39
N SER A 40 -4.76 -18.89 -15.16
CA SER A 40 -5.89 -19.35 -16.00
C SER A 40 -5.43 -20.32 -17.09
N LEU A 41 -4.35 -20.01 -17.79
CA LEU A 41 -3.77 -20.85 -18.86
C LEU A 41 -3.34 -22.24 -18.34
N THR A 42 -2.77 -22.29 -17.15
CA THR A 42 -2.35 -23.54 -16.48
C THR A 42 -3.50 -24.26 -15.80
N LYS A 43 -4.75 -23.79 -15.99
CA LYS A 43 -5.98 -24.37 -15.43
C LYS A 43 -6.04 -24.36 -13.90
N GLN A 44 -5.22 -23.57 -13.25
CA GLN A 44 -5.33 -23.26 -11.83
C GLN A 44 -6.54 -22.33 -11.59
N ARG A 45 -6.99 -22.24 -10.35
CA ARG A 45 -8.20 -21.48 -9.98
C ARG A 45 -7.99 -20.48 -8.87
N ALA A 46 -6.85 -20.50 -8.19
CA ALA A 46 -6.53 -19.59 -7.12
C ALA A 46 -5.13 -18.99 -7.32
N LEU A 47 -5.04 -17.68 -7.12
CA LEU A 47 -3.80 -16.95 -7.02
C LEU A 47 -3.76 -16.28 -5.65
N GLN A 48 -2.87 -16.74 -4.78
CA GLN A 48 -2.65 -16.11 -3.49
C GLN A 48 -1.48 -15.13 -3.61
N ILE A 49 -1.65 -13.95 -3.03
CA ILE A 49 -0.60 -12.92 -2.93
C ILE A 49 -0.26 -12.66 -1.47
N LEU A 50 0.93 -12.12 -1.21
CA LEU A 50 1.29 -11.58 0.11
C LEU A 50 0.66 -10.21 0.33
N PRO A 51 0.71 -9.64 1.56
CA PRO A 51 0.18 -8.32 1.82
C PRO A 51 0.74 -7.26 0.85
N ILE A 52 -0.12 -6.37 0.41
CA ILE A 52 0.19 -5.29 -0.54
C ILE A 52 0.02 -3.90 0.07
N ASN A 53 -0.08 -3.87 1.40
CA ASN A 53 -0.23 -2.66 2.18
C ASN A 53 1.06 -1.83 2.19
N ASP A 54 0.92 -0.53 2.46
CA ASP A 54 2.05 0.38 2.56
C ASP A 54 2.92 0.06 3.77
N THR A 55 4.20 -0.15 3.53
CA THR A 55 5.22 -0.49 4.53
C THR A 55 6.29 0.59 4.67
N THR A 56 6.07 1.77 4.09
CA THR A 56 7.06 2.84 4.02
C THR A 56 7.30 3.49 5.39
N ILE A 57 8.42 3.19 6.01
CA ILE A 57 8.85 3.73 7.31
C ILE A 57 10.13 4.53 7.19
N THR A 58 11.15 3.96 6.54
CA THR A 58 12.52 4.46 6.51
C THR A 58 12.98 4.92 5.13
N HIS A 59 12.22 4.63 4.08
CA HIS A 59 12.60 4.77 2.67
C HIS A 59 13.84 3.95 2.28
N THR A 60 14.18 2.91 3.07
CA THR A 60 15.28 2.00 2.77
C THR A 60 14.75 0.62 2.36
N TRP A 61 15.66 -0.26 1.96
CA TRP A 61 15.31 -1.64 1.60
C TRP A 61 14.58 -2.41 2.70
N THR A 62 14.69 -2.00 3.96
CA THR A 62 13.98 -2.62 5.10
C THR A 62 12.46 -2.52 4.99
N ASP A 63 11.97 -1.53 4.24
CA ASP A 63 10.54 -1.34 3.97
C ASP A 63 9.97 -2.38 2.98
N SER A 64 10.82 -3.26 2.43
CA SER A 64 10.38 -4.35 1.54
C SER A 64 9.66 -5.49 2.25
N TYR A 65 9.68 -5.54 3.58
CA TYR A 65 9.02 -6.60 4.35
C TYR A 65 7.49 -6.40 4.39
N PRO A 66 6.70 -7.26 3.71
CA PRO A 66 5.29 -6.97 3.44
C PRO A 66 4.39 -7.01 4.68
N TYR A 67 4.85 -7.61 5.78
CA TYR A 67 4.07 -7.72 7.02
C TYR A 67 4.29 -6.56 8.00
N SER A 68 5.19 -5.61 7.69
CA SER A 68 5.44 -4.43 8.53
C SER A 68 4.70 -3.20 8.01
N CYS A 69 3.39 -3.32 7.79
CA CYS A 69 2.60 -2.23 7.22
C CYS A 69 2.45 -1.04 8.19
N ILE A 70 2.35 0.16 7.62
CA ILE A 70 2.01 1.38 8.37
C ILE A 70 0.51 1.54 8.53
N SER A 71 -0.27 0.91 7.65
CA SER A 71 -1.74 0.88 7.71
C SER A 71 -2.25 -0.40 7.04
N ILE A 72 -3.28 -1.01 7.64
CA ILE A 72 -3.97 -2.16 7.03
C ILE A 72 -4.89 -1.76 5.87
N PHE A 73 -5.14 -0.47 5.69
CA PHE A 73 -6.03 0.07 4.64
C PHE A 73 -5.25 0.56 3.42
N ALA A 74 -4.15 1.26 3.65
CA ALA A 74 -3.39 1.92 2.58
C ALA A 74 -2.58 0.91 1.76
N LEU A 75 -2.61 1.09 0.44
CA LEU A 75 -1.83 0.27 -0.50
C LEU A 75 -0.45 0.89 -0.74
N HIS A 76 0.56 0.04 -0.92
CA HIS A 76 1.93 0.48 -1.15
C HIS A 76 2.08 1.11 -2.55
N PRO A 77 2.61 2.34 -2.66
CA PRO A 77 2.78 3.05 -3.93
C PRO A 77 3.58 2.29 -5.00
N GLN A 78 4.50 1.40 -4.59
CA GLN A 78 5.29 0.59 -5.52
C GLN A 78 4.45 -0.29 -6.46
N TYR A 79 3.20 -0.63 -6.08
CA TYR A 79 2.33 -1.50 -6.88
C TYR A 79 1.55 -0.77 -7.97
N VAL A 80 1.68 0.55 -8.10
CA VAL A 80 1.08 1.28 -9.22
C VAL A 80 1.68 0.80 -10.53
N ASP A 81 0.84 0.35 -11.44
CA ASP A 81 1.19 0.18 -12.85
C ASP A 81 1.25 1.55 -13.52
N LEU A 82 2.47 2.03 -13.77
CA LEU A 82 2.70 3.33 -14.37
C LEU A 82 2.28 3.40 -15.85
N THR A 83 2.16 2.25 -16.52
CA THR A 83 1.76 2.20 -17.95
C THR A 83 0.30 2.57 -18.16
N LEU A 84 -0.53 2.44 -17.11
CA LEU A 84 -1.93 2.83 -17.13
C LEU A 84 -2.17 4.31 -16.83
N LEU A 85 -1.11 5.05 -16.49
CA LEU A 85 -1.19 6.48 -16.23
C LEU A 85 -1.03 7.28 -17.53
N PRO A 86 -1.51 8.53 -17.57
CA PRO A 86 -1.24 9.42 -18.70
C PRO A 86 0.27 9.58 -18.95
N ALA A 87 0.65 9.77 -20.20
CA ALA A 87 2.07 9.97 -20.53
C ALA A 87 2.61 11.27 -19.91
N ILE A 88 3.83 11.21 -19.40
CA ILE A 88 4.59 12.41 -18.99
C ILE A 88 4.73 13.35 -20.21
N LYS A 89 4.30 14.61 -20.05
CA LYS A 89 4.31 15.63 -21.13
C LYS A 89 5.72 16.15 -21.40
N ASP A 90 6.54 16.27 -20.38
CA ASP A 90 7.93 16.68 -20.52
C ASP A 90 8.74 15.56 -21.18
N THR A 91 9.25 15.83 -22.38
CA THR A 91 9.97 14.84 -23.21
C THR A 91 11.28 14.39 -22.57
N LYS A 92 11.97 15.26 -21.82
CA LYS A 92 13.21 14.91 -21.13
C LYS A 92 12.94 14.00 -19.95
N LYS A 93 11.94 14.34 -19.11
CA LYS A 93 11.50 13.50 -18.00
C LYS A 93 11.00 12.14 -18.51
N LYS A 94 10.17 12.12 -19.56
CA LYS A 94 9.71 10.88 -20.19
C LYS A 94 10.87 9.98 -20.60
N LYS A 95 11.85 10.52 -21.34
CA LYS A 95 13.04 9.75 -21.75
C LYS A 95 13.86 9.27 -20.56
N HIS A 96 14.00 10.09 -19.53
CA HIS A 96 14.69 9.71 -18.29
C HIS A 96 14.01 8.48 -17.64
N TYR A 97 12.68 8.51 -17.45
CA TYR A 97 11.96 7.37 -16.87
C TYR A 97 12.01 6.10 -17.74
N GLU A 98 12.00 6.23 -19.06
CA GLU A 98 12.15 5.09 -19.97
C GLU A 98 13.53 4.42 -19.82
N VAL A 99 14.60 5.20 -19.66
CA VAL A 99 15.95 4.68 -19.42
C VAL A 99 16.02 4.03 -18.05
N LEU A 100 15.54 4.73 -17.00
CA LEU A 100 15.57 4.27 -15.63
C LEU A 100 14.74 2.97 -15.44
N ARG A 101 13.58 2.87 -16.07
CA ARG A 101 12.77 1.64 -16.08
C ARG A 101 13.57 0.45 -16.64
N LYS A 102 14.22 0.62 -17.77
CA LYS A 102 15.03 -0.45 -18.40
C LYS A 102 16.18 -0.85 -17.49
N GLU A 103 16.86 0.12 -16.90
CA GLU A 103 17.98 -0.12 -15.99
C GLU A 103 17.52 -0.90 -14.76
N LEU A 104 16.51 -0.41 -14.04
CA LEU A 104 16.01 -1.06 -12.84
C LEU A 104 15.41 -2.45 -13.14
N ASN A 105 14.75 -2.60 -14.28
CA ASN A 105 14.15 -3.88 -14.68
C ASN A 105 15.18 -4.92 -15.11
N ALA A 106 16.38 -4.52 -15.46
CA ALA A 106 17.48 -5.41 -15.83
C ALA A 106 18.28 -5.91 -14.61
N LEU A 107 18.07 -5.36 -13.43
CA LEU A 107 18.78 -5.79 -12.23
C LEU A 107 18.36 -7.21 -11.82
N THR A 108 19.33 -8.00 -11.33
CA THR A 108 19.10 -9.37 -10.83
C THR A 108 18.37 -9.39 -9.49
N GLN A 109 18.49 -8.32 -8.72
CA GLN A 109 17.80 -8.10 -7.46
C GLN A 109 17.04 -6.78 -7.52
N ILE A 110 15.94 -6.69 -6.78
CA ILE A 110 15.14 -5.47 -6.70
C ILE A 110 15.93 -4.43 -5.89
N ASP A 111 16.15 -3.27 -6.48
CA ASP A 111 16.64 -2.08 -5.78
C ASP A 111 15.42 -1.29 -5.30
N TYR A 112 14.90 -1.65 -4.12
CA TYR A 112 13.68 -1.08 -3.57
C TYR A 112 13.78 0.43 -3.37
N GLU A 113 14.93 0.94 -2.96
CA GLU A 113 15.14 2.37 -2.71
C GLU A 113 15.00 3.17 -3.99
N ARG A 114 15.76 2.79 -5.03
CA ARG A 114 15.70 3.47 -6.34
C ARG A 114 14.36 3.28 -7.04
N VAL A 115 13.73 2.12 -6.90
CA VAL A 115 12.39 1.87 -7.46
C VAL A 115 11.35 2.77 -6.81
N ASN A 116 11.33 2.85 -5.48
CA ASN A 116 10.35 3.66 -4.75
C ASN A 116 10.57 5.15 -4.99
N GLU A 117 11.82 5.62 -5.00
CA GLU A 117 12.16 6.99 -5.35
C GLU A 117 11.67 7.34 -6.76
N ALA A 118 11.99 6.50 -7.75
CA ALA A 118 11.63 6.73 -9.14
C ALA A 118 10.10 6.70 -9.38
N LYS A 119 9.40 5.73 -8.79
CA LYS A 119 7.93 5.64 -8.92
C LYS A 119 7.25 6.81 -8.21
N THR A 120 7.74 7.22 -7.05
CA THR A 120 7.20 8.40 -6.34
C THR A 120 7.40 9.67 -7.16
N ALA A 121 8.59 9.89 -7.72
CA ALA A 121 8.86 11.04 -8.58
C ALA A 121 7.98 11.04 -9.85
N TYR A 122 7.80 9.86 -10.47
CA TYR A 122 6.90 9.72 -11.62
C TYR A 122 5.45 10.08 -11.25
N LEU A 123 4.96 9.57 -10.11
CA LEU A 123 3.61 9.86 -9.61
C LEU A 123 3.42 11.34 -9.29
N GLN A 124 4.44 12.00 -8.74
CA GLN A 124 4.41 13.45 -8.50
C GLN A 124 4.30 14.22 -9.81
N ASP A 125 5.09 13.87 -10.84
CA ASP A 125 5.01 14.50 -12.16
C ASP A 125 3.63 14.34 -12.82
N ILE A 126 3.02 13.17 -12.69
CA ILE A 126 1.64 12.97 -13.19
C ILE A 126 0.63 13.73 -12.34
N PHE A 127 0.82 13.78 -11.03
CA PHE A 127 -0.06 14.56 -10.14
C PHE A 127 -0.03 16.04 -10.47
N GLU A 128 1.13 16.61 -10.76
CA GLU A 128 1.25 18.00 -11.22
C GLU A 128 0.49 18.23 -12.55
N GLN A 129 0.51 17.24 -13.45
CA GLN A 129 -0.17 17.34 -14.76
C GLN A 129 -1.68 17.19 -14.69
N GLU A 130 -2.19 16.23 -13.94
CA GLU A 130 -3.58 15.74 -14.00
C GLU A 130 -4.28 15.70 -12.63
N GLY A 131 -3.55 15.88 -11.53
CA GLY A 131 -4.08 15.72 -10.18
C GLY A 131 -5.34 16.53 -9.92
N LYS A 132 -5.34 17.79 -10.31
CA LYS A 132 -6.50 18.69 -10.14
C LYS A 132 -7.75 18.18 -10.86
N LYS A 133 -7.59 17.63 -12.06
CA LYS A 133 -8.67 17.03 -12.85
C LYS A 133 -9.18 15.76 -12.20
N VAL A 134 -8.28 14.89 -11.73
CA VAL A 134 -8.62 13.61 -11.07
C VAL A 134 -9.36 13.87 -9.77
N LEU A 135 -8.83 14.74 -8.91
CA LEU A 135 -9.46 15.10 -7.62
C LEU A 135 -10.83 15.78 -7.81
N GLY A 136 -11.06 16.45 -8.95
CA GLY A 136 -12.36 17.04 -9.31
C GLY A 136 -13.38 16.02 -9.82
N SER A 137 -12.97 14.79 -10.15
CA SER A 137 -13.83 13.78 -10.77
C SER A 137 -14.87 13.20 -9.80
N ALA A 138 -16.00 12.76 -10.36
CA ALA A 138 -17.04 12.09 -9.57
C ALA A 138 -16.55 10.76 -8.97
N ALA A 139 -15.66 10.04 -9.68
CA ALA A 139 -15.07 8.79 -9.21
C ALA A 139 -14.18 9.02 -7.98
N PHE A 140 -13.31 10.03 -8.01
CA PHE A 140 -12.49 10.39 -6.85
C PHE A 140 -13.35 10.83 -5.66
N LYS A 141 -14.34 11.70 -5.89
CA LYS A 141 -15.22 12.18 -4.81
C LYS A 141 -15.98 11.05 -4.12
N LYS A 142 -16.40 10.05 -4.91
CA LYS A 142 -17.03 8.84 -4.34
C LYS A 142 -16.04 8.05 -3.49
N PHE A 143 -14.87 7.73 -4.03
CA PHE A 143 -13.78 7.04 -3.31
C PHE A 143 -13.42 7.78 -2.02
N PHE A 144 -13.17 9.08 -2.09
CA PHE A 144 -12.82 9.89 -0.95
C PHE A 144 -13.87 9.81 0.16
N LYS A 145 -15.15 9.93 -0.19
CA LYS A 145 -16.26 9.84 0.77
C LYS A 145 -16.35 8.45 1.44
N GLU A 146 -16.06 7.39 0.68
CA GLU A 146 -16.13 6.02 1.18
C GLU A 146 -14.93 5.68 2.09
N GLU A 147 -13.76 6.26 1.83
CA GLU A 147 -12.49 5.92 2.47
C GLU A 147 -11.95 7.00 3.42
N GLU A 148 -12.66 8.11 3.58
CA GLU A 148 -12.23 9.30 4.33
C GLU A 148 -11.75 8.97 5.75
N SER A 149 -12.35 7.98 6.40
CA SER A 149 -12.07 7.62 7.79
C SER A 149 -10.59 7.27 8.04
N TRP A 150 -9.99 6.50 7.12
CA TRP A 150 -8.59 6.11 7.20
C TRP A 150 -7.69 6.92 6.27
N LEU A 151 -8.21 7.36 5.13
CA LEU A 151 -7.45 8.03 4.08
C LEU A 151 -6.92 9.40 4.54
N VAL A 152 -7.72 10.15 5.29
CA VAL A 152 -7.33 11.49 5.77
C VAL A 152 -6.21 11.40 6.80
N PRO A 153 -6.30 10.62 7.89
CA PRO A 153 -5.18 10.46 8.79
C PRO A 153 -3.94 9.86 8.11
N TYR A 154 -4.10 8.90 7.17
CA TYR A 154 -2.98 8.35 6.42
C TYR A 154 -2.22 9.42 5.62
N ALA A 155 -2.93 10.28 4.92
CA ALA A 155 -2.29 11.33 4.11
C ALA A 155 -1.56 12.36 4.99
N GLN A 156 -2.12 12.75 6.13
CA GLN A 156 -1.45 13.61 7.09
C GLN A 156 -0.23 12.93 7.73
N TYR A 157 -0.35 11.66 8.09
CA TYR A 157 0.78 10.89 8.61
C TYR A 157 1.95 10.87 7.60
N CYS A 158 1.68 10.58 6.33
CA CYS A 158 2.70 10.58 5.29
C CYS A 158 3.37 11.95 5.15
N LEU A 159 2.58 13.03 5.12
CA LEU A 159 3.12 14.41 5.08
C LEU A 159 4.02 14.71 6.28
N LEU A 160 3.58 14.36 7.49
CA LEU A 160 4.34 14.61 8.72
C LEU A 160 5.63 13.77 8.76
N ARG A 161 5.57 12.49 8.36
CA ARG A 161 6.76 11.63 8.25
C ARG A 161 7.82 12.26 7.34
N GLU A 162 7.43 12.73 6.15
CA GLU A 162 8.35 13.41 5.24
C GLU A 162 8.88 14.72 5.83
N LYS A 163 8.01 15.51 6.45
CA LYS A 163 8.36 16.80 7.05
C LYS A 163 9.36 16.66 8.21
N PHE A 164 9.20 15.64 9.03
CA PHE A 164 10.09 15.38 10.18
C PHE A 164 11.26 14.46 9.83
N GLY A 165 11.27 13.84 8.66
CA GLY A 165 12.30 12.90 8.23
C GLY A 165 12.36 11.61 9.07
N THR A 166 11.28 11.26 9.77
CA THR A 166 11.18 10.08 10.62
C THR A 166 9.73 9.66 10.81
N ALA A 167 9.51 8.35 10.94
CA ALA A 167 8.21 7.79 11.30
C ALA A 167 7.96 7.78 12.83
N ASP A 168 8.98 8.07 13.64
CA ASP A 168 8.83 8.16 15.10
C ASP A 168 8.01 9.39 15.47
N PHE A 169 6.71 9.23 15.48
CA PHE A 169 5.75 10.29 15.78
C PHE A 169 5.86 10.81 17.22
N SER A 170 6.54 10.12 18.13
CA SER A 170 6.82 10.65 19.46
C SER A 170 7.70 11.91 19.41
N THR A 171 8.42 12.11 18.32
CA THR A 171 9.29 13.26 18.06
C THR A 171 8.61 14.40 17.29
N TRP A 172 7.34 14.23 16.86
CA TRP A 172 6.62 15.19 16.01
C TRP A 172 6.02 16.40 16.75
N GLY A 173 6.49 16.71 17.94
CA GLY A 173 6.06 17.87 18.72
C GLY A 173 4.58 17.80 19.09
N THR A 174 3.75 18.71 18.59
CA THR A 174 2.30 18.72 18.84
C THR A 174 1.53 17.68 18.01
N ASN A 175 2.18 17.00 17.05
CA ASN A 175 1.54 16.04 16.14
C ASN A 175 1.79 14.56 16.54
N GLN A 176 2.04 14.29 17.82
CA GLN A 176 2.34 12.94 18.31
C GLN A 176 1.16 11.96 18.18
N GLN A 177 -0.04 12.45 17.97
CA GLN A 177 -1.25 11.69 17.73
C GLN A 177 -2.11 12.40 16.70
N TRP A 178 -2.97 11.65 16.04
CA TRP A 178 -4.00 12.20 15.18
C TRP A 178 -4.91 13.16 15.94
N ASN A 179 -5.17 14.32 15.34
CA ASN A 179 -6.12 15.29 15.87
C ASN A 179 -7.36 15.35 14.97
N GLU A 180 -8.48 14.86 15.46
CA GLU A 180 -9.74 14.84 14.71
C GLU A 180 -10.21 16.25 14.29
N ALA A 181 -9.79 17.30 15.00
CA ALA A 181 -10.11 18.68 14.62
C ALA A 181 -9.48 19.10 13.27
N ASP A 182 -8.39 18.45 12.86
CA ASP A 182 -7.72 18.73 11.58
C ASP A 182 -8.47 18.12 10.39
N ARG A 183 -9.35 17.14 10.61
CA ARG A 183 -10.07 16.40 9.58
C ARG A 183 -10.79 17.32 8.60
N GLN A 184 -11.52 18.32 9.09
CA GLN A 184 -12.30 19.21 8.25
C GLN A 184 -11.42 19.99 7.27
N ALA A 185 -10.28 20.52 7.73
CA ALA A 185 -9.36 21.28 6.89
C ALA A 185 -8.67 20.38 5.85
N LEU A 186 -8.30 19.15 6.25
CA LEU A 186 -7.68 18.16 5.37
C LEU A 186 -8.65 17.58 4.34
N SER A 187 -9.97 17.55 4.63
CA SER A 187 -11.00 17.02 3.73
C SER A 187 -11.57 18.07 2.78
N SER A 188 -11.32 19.35 3.00
CA SER A 188 -11.90 20.45 2.23
C SER A 188 -10.99 20.90 1.07
N PRO A 189 -11.36 20.68 -0.20
CA PRO A 189 -10.55 21.12 -1.35
C PRO A 189 -10.31 22.64 -1.46
N LYS A 190 -10.89 23.44 -0.57
CA LYS A 190 -10.69 24.89 -0.49
C LYS A 190 -9.60 25.29 0.50
N GLU A 191 -9.19 24.36 1.33
CA GLU A 191 -8.22 24.59 2.39
C GLU A 191 -6.81 24.24 1.91
N LYS A 192 -5.83 25.03 2.35
CA LYS A 192 -4.41 24.80 2.07
C LYS A 192 -3.95 23.42 2.60
N ALA A 193 -4.45 23.01 3.76
CA ALA A 193 -4.14 21.72 4.35
C ALA A 193 -4.51 20.54 3.43
N PHE A 194 -5.63 20.63 2.69
CA PHE A 194 -5.99 19.65 1.68
C PHE A 194 -4.96 19.60 0.54
N GLU A 195 -4.52 20.77 0.05
CA GLU A 195 -3.54 20.83 -1.04
C GLU A 195 -2.22 20.16 -0.65
N GLU A 196 -1.79 20.30 0.61
CA GLU A 196 -0.55 19.72 1.12
C GLU A 196 -0.57 18.18 1.16
N VAL A 197 -1.74 17.57 1.34
CA VAL A 197 -1.90 16.10 1.42
C VAL A 197 -2.52 15.48 0.16
N ALA A 198 -2.96 16.28 -0.78
CA ALA A 198 -3.73 15.84 -1.95
C ALA A 198 -3.01 14.82 -2.83
N PHE A 199 -1.68 14.84 -2.87
CA PHE A 199 -0.87 13.85 -3.57
C PHE A 199 -1.11 12.44 -3.03
N TYR A 200 -1.16 12.26 -1.71
CA TYR A 200 -1.40 10.96 -1.08
C TYR A 200 -2.82 10.44 -1.35
N TYR A 201 -3.82 11.32 -1.37
CA TYR A 201 -5.18 10.98 -1.79
C TYR A 201 -5.22 10.48 -3.23
N TYR A 202 -4.53 11.20 -4.12
CA TYR A 202 -4.43 10.82 -5.52
C TYR A 202 -3.80 9.43 -5.69
N VAL A 203 -2.66 9.16 -5.03
CA VAL A 203 -1.96 7.88 -5.13
C VAL A 203 -2.83 6.74 -4.66
N GLN A 204 -3.51 6.86 -3.52
CA GLN A 204 -4.39 5.82 -2.99
C GLN A 204 -5.61 5.59 -3.89
N PHE A 205 -6.16 6.63 -4.50
CA PHE A 205 -7.24 6.50 -5.48
C PHE A 205 -6.79 5.72 -6.73
N ILE A 206 -5.60 5.99 -7.26
CA ILE A 206 -5.05 5.26 -8.40
C ILE A 206 -4.85 3.78 -8.04
N LEU A 207 -4.23 3.50 -6.90
CA LEU A 207 -4.00 2.14 -6.40
C LEU A 207 -5.31 1.37 -6.24
N SER A 208 -6.30 1.94 -5.56
CA SER A 208 -7.61 1.35 -5.36
C SER A 208 -8.31 1.06 -6.69
N SER A 209 -8.22 2.00 -7.65
CA SER A 209 -8.81 1.83 -8.98
C SER A 209 -8.15 0.70 -9.76
N GLN A 210 -6.82 0.60 -9.71
CA GLN A 210 -6.07 -0.45 -10.39
C GLN A 210 -6.29 -1.81 -9.74
N LEU A 211 -6.29 -1.92 -8.41
CA LEU A 211 -6.57 -3.18 -7.71
C LEU A 211 -7.99 -3.68 -7.99
N LYS A 212 -8.98 -2.78 -8.01
CA LYS A 212 -10.35 -3.12 -8.40
C LYS A 212 -10.42 -3.66 -9.82
N ALA A 213 -9.66 -3.06 -10.75
CA ALA A 213 -9.57 -3.56 -12.13
C ALA A 213 -8.89 -4.93 -12.21
N VAL A 214 -7.87 -5.20 -11.38
CA VAL A 214 -7.24 -6.53 -11.25
C VAL A 214 -8.24 -7.56 -10.73
N HIS A 215 -9.00 -7.23 -9.68
CA HIS A 215 -10.01 -8.12 -9.12
C HIS A 215 -11.09 -8.48 -10.16
N THR A 216 -11.60 -7.47 -10.87
CA THR A 216 -12.57 -7.70 -11.97
C THR A 216 -11.98 -8.56 -13.08
N TYR A 217 -10.70 -8.36 -13.41
CA TYR A 217 -9.98 -9.15 -14.40
C TYR A 217 -9.86 -10.62 -13.96
N ALA A 218 -9.48 -10.85 -12.70
CA ALA A 218 -9.38 -12.20 -12.14
C ALA A 218 -10.72 -12.94 -12.19
N GLN A 219 -11.82 -12.26 -11.84
CA GLN A 219 -13.17 -12.83 -11.93
C GLN A 219 -13.54 -13.23 -13.36
N ALA A 220 -13.25 -12.37 -14.35
CA ALA A 220 -13.51 -12.66 -15.77
C ALA A 220 -12.70 -13.86 -16.28
N HIS A 221 -11.54 -14.14 -15.70
CA HIS A 221 -10.68 -15.29 -16.02
C HIS A 221 -10.94 -16.51 -15.12
N HIS A 222 -11.98 -16.46 -14.29
CA HIS A 222 -12.32 -17.52 -13.33
C HIS A 222 -11.19 -17.88 -12.36
N VAL A 223 -10.39 -16.90 -11.98
CA VAL A 223 -9.32 -17.00 -10.98
C VAL A 223 -9.77 -16.32 -9.69
N ILE A 224 -9.67 -17.04 -8.58
CA ILE A 224 -9.86 -16.49 -7.24
C ILE A 224 -8.59 -15.77 -6.84
N LEU A 225 -8.66 -14.46 -6.68
CA LEU A 225 -7.58 -13.69 -6.09
C LEU A 225 -7.72 -13.75 -4.56
N LYS A 226 -6.79 -14.44 -3.90
CA LYS A 226 -6.72 -14.54 -2.44
C LYS A 226 -5.67 -13.55 -1.94
N GLY A 227 -6.13 -12.52 -1.24
CA GLY A 227 -5.26 -11.59 -0.52
C GLY A 227 -4.62 -12.24 0.72
N ASP A 228 -3.77 -11.50 1.36
CA ASP A 228 -3.21 -11.79 2.66
C ASP A 228 -3.37 -10.54 3.55
N ILE A 229 -3.60 -10.75 4.83
CA ILE A 229 -3.81 -9.67 5.80
C ILE A 229 -2.53 -9.55 6.63
N PRO A 230 -1.97 -8.35 6.80
CA PRO A 230 -0.87 -8.15 7.73
C PRO A 230 -1.27 -8.58 9.14
N ILE A 231 -0.49 -9.47 9.75
CA ILE A 231 -0.80 -9.99 11.09
C ILE A 231 -0.65 -8.94 12.19
N GLY A 232 0.12 -7.89 11.92
CA GLY A 232 0.35 -6.75 12.79
C GLY A 232 0.62 -5.49 12.00
N VAL A 233 0.72 -4.38 12.70
CA VAL A 233 1.08 -3.08 12.12
C VAL A 233 2.41 -2.61 12.70
N ASN A 234 3.15 -1.81 11.95
CA ASN A 234 4.38 -1.21 12.47
C ASN A 234 4.08 -0.33 13.68
N ARG A 235 4.92 -0.41 14.72
CA ARG A 235 4.78 0.38 15.96
C ARG A 235 4.72 1.89 15.72
N TYR A 236 5.41 2.34 14.69
CA TYR A 236 5.44 3.74 14.26
C TYR A 236 4.52 4.00 13.06
N GLY A 237 3.61 3.08 12.76
CA GLY A 237 2.69 3.19 11.64
C GLY A 237 1.54 4.16 11.87
N CYS A 238 0.91 4.53 10.77
CA CYS A 238 -0.23 5.43 10.74
C CYS A 238 -1.38 4.95 11.62
N ASP A 239 -1.72 3.66 11.58
CA ASP A 239 -2.86 3.14 12.34
C ASP A 239 -2.65 3.25 13.84
N VAL A 240 -1.39 3.04 14.30
CA VAL A 240 -1.03 3.23 15.72
C VAL A 240 -1.09 4.70 16.11
N TRP A 241 -0.63 5.59 15.22
CA TRP A 241 -0.68 7.05 15.42
C TRP A 241 -2.12 7.59 15.45
N ALA A 242 -2.98 7.06 14.57
CA ALA A 242 -4.36 7.52 14.42
C ALA A 242 -5.30 6.96 15.48
N GLU A 243 -5.13 5.68 15.84
CA GLU A 243 -6.03 4.95 16.74
C GLU A 243 -5.24 4.22 17.85
N PRO A 244 -4.42 4.92 18.66
CA PRO A 244 -3.51 4.29 19.63
C PRO A 244 -4.22 3.44 20.69
N ARG A 245 -5.53 3.68 20.94
CA ARG A 245 -6.34 2.92 21.90
C ARG A 245 -6.45 1.43 21.58
N TYR A 246 -6.32 1.06 20.29
CA TYR A 246 -6.43 -0.33 19.86
C TYR A 246 -5.13 -1.12 19.97
N PHE A 247 -4.04 -0.49 20.44
CA PHE A 247 -2.71 -1.09 20.48
C PHE A 247 -2.06 -1.00 21.85
N ASN A 248 -1.45 -2.12 22.28
CA ASN A 248 -0.64 -2.16 23.49
C ASN A 248 0.83 -1.88 23.14
N LEU A 249 1.27 -0.64 23.33
CA LEU A 249 2.63 -0.20 22.99
C LEU A 249 3.70 -0.64 23.99
N ASN A 250 3.32 -1.16 25.16
CA ASN A 250 4.20 -1.73 26.17
C ASN A 250 4.51 -3.20 25.96
N GLY A 251 3.91 -3.83 24.95
CA GLY A 251 4.12 -5.21 24.56
C GLY A 251 4.59 -5.34 23.10
N GLN A 252 4.99 -6.55 22.74
CA GLN A 252 5.36 -6.90 21.37
C GLN A 252 4.79 -8.27 21.03
N ALA A 253 4.28 -8.41 19.81
CA ALA A 253 3.86 -9.68 19.25
C ALA A 253 5.06 -10.51 18.82
N GLY A 254 4.92 -11.82 18.89
CA GLY A 254 5.95 -12.77 18.49
C GLY A 254 5.41 -14.20 18.50
N ALA A 255 6.28 -15.16 18.34
CA ALA A 255 5.97 -16.59 18.42
C ALA A 255 6.79 -17.27 19.53
N PRO A 256 6.22 -18.29 20.21
CA PRO A 256 6.98 -19.10 21.17
C PRO A 256 8.07 -19.90 20.46
N PRO A 257 9.02 -20.48 21.21
CA PRO A 257 9.99 -21.42 20.67
C PRO A 257 9.33 -22.57 19.89
N ASP A 258 9.89 -22.88 18.74
CA ASP A 258 9.47 -23.97 17.87
C ASP A 258 10.69 -24.64 17.20
N ASP A 259 10.45 -25.59 16.27
CA ASP A 259 11.52 -26.29 15.55
C ASP A 259 12.34 -25.37 14.62
N PHE A 260 11.85 -24.19 14.27
CA PHE A 260 12.51 -23.21 13.42
C PHE A 260 13.24 -22.13 14.21
N SER A 261 12.80 -21.85 15.44
CA SER A 261 13.39 -20.82 16.30
C SER A 261 13.39 -21.27 17.76
N VAL A 262 14.55 -21.77 18.23
CA VAL A 262 14.74 -22.29 19.59
C VAL A 262 14.44 -21.25 20.69
N ASN A 263 14.66 -19.97 20.40
CA ASN A 263 14.41 -18.87 21.33
C ASN A 263 13.05 -18.16 21.11
N GLY A 264 12.21 -18.70 20.19
CA GLY A 264 11.01 -18.00 19.73
C GLY A 264 11.36 -16.82 18.83
N GLN A 265 10.32 -16.04 18.49
CA GLN A 265 10.45 -14.88 17.59
C GLN A 265 9.85 -13.65 18.25
N ASN A 266 10.49 -12.51 18.08
CA ASN A 266 9.94 -11.20 18.39
C ASN A 266 9.77 -10.43 17.07
N TRP A 267 8.52 -10.11 16.72
CA TRP A 267 8.19 -9.42 15.48
C TRP A 267 8.18 -7.90 15.59
N GLY A 268 8.33 -7.37 16.83
CA GLY A 268 8.36 -5.92 17.06
C GLY A 268 7.03 -5.20 16.95
N PHE A 269 5.97 -5.85 16.51
CA PHE A 269 4.64 -5.24 16.39
C PHE A 269 4.02 -5.02 17.76
N PRO A 270 3.25 -3.95 17.97
CA PRO A 270 2.41 -3.83 19.16
C PRO A 270 1.38 -4.97 19.16
N THR A 271 0.96 -5.41 20.34
CA THR A 271 -0.18 -6.31 20.45
C THR A 271 -1.48 -5.52 20.40
N TYR A 272 -2.57 -6.19 19.99
CA TYR A 272 -3.88 -5.57 19.93
C TYR A 272 -4.55 -5.47 21.32
N ASN A 273 -5.19 -4.35 21.58
CA ASN A 273 -6.02 -4.15 22.74
C ASN A 273 -7.45 -4.62 22.43
N TRP A 274 -7.67 -5.94 22.53
CA TRP A 274 -8.95 -6.55 22.21
C TRP A 274 -10.10 -6.05 23.09
N ASP A 275 -9.81 -5.68 24.34
CA ASP A 275 -10.83 -5.14 25.25
C ASP A 275 -11.39 -3.80 24.75
N GLU A 276 -10.57 -2.96 24.14
CA GLU A 276 -11.03 -1.73 23.49
C GLU A 276 -11.72 -1.99 22.15
N MET A 277 -11.21 -2.93 21.37
CA MET A 277 -11.81 -3.26 20.06
C MET A 277 -13.22 -3.83 20.19
N VAL A 278 -13.46 -4.70 21.19
CA VAL A 278 -14.78 -5.30 21.41
C VAL A 278 -15.83 -4.26 21.83
N LYS A 279 -15.43 -3.13 22.43
CA LYS A 279 -16.38 -2.07 22.85
C LYS A 279 -17.09 -1.39 21.67
N ASP A 280 -16.49 -1.43 20.49
CA ASP A 280 -17.04 -0.85 19.26
C ASP A 280 -17.23 -1.87 18.14
N ASP A 281 -17.48 -3.14 18.52
CA ASP A 281 -17.71 -4.26 17.60
C ASP A 281 -16.54 -4.50 16.63
N CYS A 282 -15.31 -4.27 17.07
CA CYS A 282 -14.09 -4.41 16.28
C CYS A 282 -14.09 -3.56 14.99
N ARG A 283 -14.65 -2.38 15.05
CA ARG A 283 -14.89 -1.49 13.90
C ARG A 283 -13.62 -1.18 13.08
N TRP A 284 -12.46 -1.15 13.74
CA TRP A 284 -11.20 -0.91 13.05
C TRP A 284 -10.78 -2.11 12.17
N TRP A 285 -11.13 -3.35 12.58
CA TRP A 285 -10.93 -4.55 11.79
C TRP A 285 -11.99 -4.72 10.70
#